data_2bbd8685d667cef7c13d2f7aa25bdd87
#
_entry.id   2bbd8685d667cef7c13d2f7aa25bdd87
#
_cell.length_a   1.000
_cell.length_b   1.000
_cell.length_c   1.000
_cell.angle_alpha   90.00
_cell.angle_beta   90.00
_cell.angle_gamma   90.00
#
_symmetry.space_group_name_H-M   'P 1'
#
loop_
_entity.id
_entity.type
_entity.pdbx_description
1 polymer ?
#
loop_
_entity_poly.entity_id
_entity_poly.type
_entity_poly.pdbx_seq_one_letter_code
_entity_poly.pdbx_strand_id
1 'polypeptide(L)'
;MKLINRNSKTRDFHQAKWNEPIIFELHQSGEKGVEPPPVNEEIAIAVGDGISIIPESMQRKSKPSIPEIGQAKVLRHYLRLSQETLGSDFNVEIGQGTCTMKYIPKINEMLIRNPKIMKLHPLQPESTVQGMLEIFYNLDLCMREISGMDYFSFQPSGGTQALFAMASIVRKYHEQRGEGDQRNEIITTIFSHPSQAATAAVKGYKIITLHPDENGFPDIEKLKAAVSKRTAGFVVANPEDTGIFNPKIKEFTKIVHDAGGICYYDQANANGLLGITRAKEAGFDMCFFNLHKTFAAPHMCGGPATGALGVTEALKEYLPVPIVEYKDDKYTLKYDLKHSIGKVRAFHGVAQTVLRSYAWIRSLGPEGLKEVAKIAVLNNNYMYHRVLNIKGAGAPYVKGHRLEQVRYSWEQLTKETGITTEDVQLRMTDFGLHYWTSHHPYIVKQPFTLEPTESYSKQDLDEYISALEQISKEAYENPDIIKNAPHNSTIHKMDEGDFLDNPQKWCITWRSYLKKAKEHQSV
;
A
#
# COMPACT_ATOMS: atom_id res chain seq x y z
N MET A 1 9.14 25.43 -37.96
CA MET A 1 8.68 24.64 -36.82
C MET A 1 7.58 25.46 -36.13
N LYS A 2 6.29 25.13 -36.35
CA LYS A 2 5.19 25.81 -35.64
C LYS A 2 5.31 25.40 -34.18
N LEU A 3 5.59 26.36 -33.29
CA LEU A 3 5.41 26.17 -31.86
C LEU A 3 3.95 25.79 -31.64
N ILE A 4 3.70 24.57 -31.24
CA ILE A 4 2.38 24.11 -30.84
C ILE A 4 1.98 24.99 -29.65
N ASN A 5 1.00 25.84 -29.87
CA ASN A 5 0.46 26.70 -28.81
C ASN A 5 -0.29 25.77 -27.85
N ARG A 6 0.38 25.31 -26.80
CA ARG A 6 -0.21 24.47 -25.74
C ARG A 6 -1.10 25.30 -24.84
N ASN A 7 -2.23 25.75 -25.38
CA ASN A 7 -3.27 26.39 -24.58
C ASN A 7 -4.10 25.39 -23.77
N SER A 8 -4.06 24.08 -24.08
CA SER A 8 -4.65 23.07 -23.21
C SER A 8 -3.60 22.60 -22.21
N LYS A 9 -3.90 22.75 -20.93
CA LYS A 9 -3.05 22.28 -19.83
C LYS A 9 -3.13 20.75 -19.62
N THR A 10 -4.10 20.10 -20.24
CA THR A 10 -4.30 18.65 -20.22
C THR A 10 -3.61 17.99 -21.41
N ARG A 11 -3.11 16.76 -21.20
CA ARG A 11 -2.56 15.94 -22.29
C ARG A 11 -3.67 15.38 -23.17
N ASP A 12 -3.35 15.21 -24.44
CA ASP A 12 -4.13 14.38 -25.35
C ASP A 12 -3.69 12.92 -25.12
N PHE A 13 -4.50 12.18 -24.37
CA PHE A 13 -4.21 10.82 -23.91
C PHE A 13 -5.15 9.83 -24.60
N HIS A 14 -4.61 8.73 -25.05
CA HIS A 14 -5.35 7.53 -25.40
C HIS A 14 -4.51 6.29 -25.08
N GLN A 15 -5.19 5.23 -24.67
CA GLN A 15 -4.55 3.97 -24.30
C GLN A 15 -4.63 2.97 -25.47
N ALA A 16 -3.66 2.05 -25.55
CA ALA A 16 -3.76 0.92 -26.46
C ALA A 16 -5.00 0.08 -26.15
N LYS A 17 -5.70 -0.40 -27.19
CA LYS A 17 -6.87 -1.28 -27.09
C LYS A 17 -6.63 -2.50 -27.95
N TRP A 18 -6.24 -3.61 -27.32
CA TRP A 18 -5.96 -4.86 -28.01
C TRP A 18 -7.16 -5.79 -28.07
N ASN A 19 -8.21 -5.55 -27.29
CA ASN A 19 -9.31 -6.48 -27.06
C ASN A 19 -8.79 -7.87 -26.70
N GLU A 20 -7.76 -7.90 -25.85
CA GLU A 20 -7.06 -9.13 -25.50
C GLU A 20 -8.00 -10.03 -24.69
N PRO A 21 -8.21 -11.30 -25.11
CA PRO A 21 -9.08 -12.21 -24.39
C PRO A 21 -8.47 -12.60 -23.04
N ILE A 22 -9.24 -13.21 -22.18
CA ILE A 22 -8.68 -13.81 -20.97
C ILE A 22 -7.75 -14.97 -21.35
N ILE A 23 -6.72 -15.22 -20.55
CA ILE A 23 -5.66 -16.21 -20.86
C ILE A 23 -6.23 -17.60 -21.20
N PHE A 24 -7.34 -17.99 -20.61
CA PHE A 24 -7.96 -19.30 -20.84
C PHE A 24 -8.55 -19.46 -22.25
N GLU A 25 -8.96 -18.38 -22.88
CA GLU A 25 -9.48 -18.39 -24.26
C GLU A 25 -8.39 -18.61 -25.29
N LEU A 26 -7.12 -18.44 -24.90
CA LEU A 26 -5.97 -18.75 -25.73
C LEU A 26 -5.64 -20.24 -25.76
N HIS A 27 -6.34 -21.08 -24.96
CA HIS A 27 -6.13 -22.51 -24.92
C HIS A 27 -6.34 -23.15 -26.30
N GLN A 28 -5.38 -23.98 -26.68
CA GLN A 28 -5.47 -24.82 -27.89
C GLN A 28 -4.93 -26.21 -27.55
N SER A 29 -5.79 -27.23 -27.69
CA SER A 29 -5.39 -28.60 -27.39
C SER A 29 -4.18 -29.04 -28.22
N GLY A 30 -3.18 -29.61 -27.54
CA GLY A 30 -1.93 -30.06 -28.14
C GLY A 30 -0.80 -29.03 -28.13
N GLU A 31 -1.09 -27.75 -27.79
CA GLU A 31 -0.01 -26.77 -27.61
C GLU A 31 0.82 -27.06 -26.36
N LYS A 32 2.14 -26.87 -26.49
CA LYS A 32 3.08 -27.03 -25.38
C LYS A 32 3.76 -25.71 -25.06
N GLY A 33 3.94 -25.44 -23.77
CA GLY A 33 4.67 -24.27 -23.30
C GLY A 33 6.15 -24.32 -23.68
N VAL A 34 6.78 -25.43 -23.32
CA VAL A 34 8.18 -25.75 -23.65
C VAL A 34 8.23 -27.22 -24.09
N GLU A 35 8.95 -27.50 -25.16
CA GLU A 35 9.20 -28.87 -25.55
C GLU A 35 10.48 -29.37 -24.90
N PRO A 36 10.42 -30.51 -24.15
CA PRO A 36 11.63 -31.17 -23.66
C PRO A 36 12.42 -31.72 -24.84
N PRO A 37 13.74 -31.89 -24.71
CA PRO A 37 14.52 -32.58 -25.72
C PRO A 37 13.97 -33.99 -25.94
N PRO A 38 14.08 -34.54 -27.17
CA PRO A 38 13.67 -35.90 -27.44
C PRO A 38 14.47 -36.90 -26.56
N VAL A 39 13.80 -37.98 -26.16
CA VAL A 39 14.48 -39.03 -25.43
C VAL A 39 15.52 -39.68 -26.36
N ASN A 40 16.72 -39.87 -25.84
CA ASN A 40 17.76 -40.62 -26.56
C ASN A 40 17.30 -42.04 -26.78
N GLU A 41 17.50 -42.58 -28.01
CA GLU A 41 17.03 -43.88 -28.41
C GLU A 41 17.68 -45.02 -27.57
N GLU A 42 18.95 -44.87 -27.21
CA GLU A 42 19.65 -45.83 -26.34
C GLU A 42 19.01 -45.89 -24.92
N ILE A 43 18.56 -44.76 -24.40
CA ILE A 43 17.85 -44.72 -23.10
C ILE A 43 16.48 -45.38 -23.23
N ALA A 44 15.75 -45.09 -24.32
CA ALA A 44 14.45 -45.69 -24.56
C ALA A 44 14.54 -47.23 -24.70
N ILE A 45 15.58 -47.73 -25.38
CA ILE A 45 15.83 -49.17 -25.53
C ILE A 45 16.24 -49.81 -24.21
N ALA A 46 17.13 -49.16 -23.45
CA ALA A 46 17.66 -49.72 -22.19
C ALA A 46 16.63 -49.76 -21.04
N VAL A 47 15.73 -48.75 -20.98
CA VAL A 47 14.81 -48.59 -19.86
C VAL A 47 13.38 -49.05 -20.22
N GLY A 48 13.01 -48.98 -21.49
CA GLY A 48 11.65 -49.23 -21.94
C GLY A 48 10.68 -48.16 -21.40
N ASP A 49 9.49 -48.59 -21.05
CA ASP A 49 8.50 -47.72 -20.38
C ASP A 49 8.75 -47.70 -18.88
N GLY A 50 9.50 -46.69 -18.41
CA GLY A 50 9.79 -46.50 -16.97
C GLY A 50 8.56 -46.28 -16.09
N ILE A 51 7.37 -46.07 -16.69
CA ILE A 51 6.13 -45.85 -15.95
C ILE A 51 5.50 -47.20 -15.51
N SER A 52 5.88 -48.30 -16.17
CA SER A 52 5.33 -49.64 -15.90
C SER A 52 5.53 -50.15 -14.46
N ILE A 53 6.47 -49.57 -13.70
CA ILE A 53 6.67 -49.86 -12.26
C ILE A 53 5.54 -49.29 -11.39
N ILE A 54 4.74 -48.32 -11.89
CA ILE A 54 3.60 -47.80 -11.17
C ILE A 54 2.38 -48.66 -11.46
N PRO A 55 1.71 -49.21 -10.45
CA PRO A 55 0.51 -50.02 -10.64
C PRO A 55 -0.53 -49.28 -11.47
N GLU A 56 -1.17 -49.95 -12.43
CA GLU A 56 -2.16 -49.34 -13.34
C GLU A 56 -3.29 -48.64 -12.58
N SER A 57 -3.70 -49.20 -11.43
CA SER A 57 -4.70 -48.57 -10.55
C SER A 57 -4.28 -47.22 -9.97
N MET A 58 -2.99 -46.91 -9.95
CA MET A 58 -2.44 -45.64 -9.46
C MET A 58 -2.09 -44.68 -10.60
N GLN A 59 -2.09 -45.17 -11.84
CA GLN A 59 -1.84 -44.32 -13.00
C GLN A 59 -3.04 -43.44 -13.35
N ARG A 60 -2.78 -42.23 -13.82
CA ARG A 60 -3.84 -41.32 -14.30
C ARG A 60 -4.44 -41.89 -15.59
N LYS A 61 -5.76 -41.94 -15.65
CA LYS A 61 -6.50 -42.35 -16.85
C LYS A 61 -6.64 -41.24 -17.91
N SER A 62 -6.37 -40.01 -17.53
CA SER A 62 -6.47 -38.84 -18.42
C SER A 62 -5.39 -37.81 -18.11
N LYS A 63 -5.05 -37.00 -19.11
CA LYS A 63 -4.16 -35.84 -18.91
C LYS A 63 -4.69 -34.91 -17.80
N PRO A 64 -3.80 -34.20 -17.07
CA PRO A 64 -4.23 -33.11 -16.19
C PRO A 64 -5.08 -32.10 -16.97
N SER A 65 -6.22 -31.70 -16.41
CA SER A 65 -7.05 -30.64 -17.00
C SER A 65 -6.43 -29.30 -16.67
N ILE A 66 -5.57 -28.79 -17.55
CA ILE A 66 -4.91 -27.49 -17.48
C ILE A 66 -5.00 -26.83 -18.87
N PRO A 67 -4.94 -25.48 -18.96
CA PRO A 67 -4.88 -24.83 -20.27
C PRO A 67 -3.55 -25.16 -20.97
N GLU A 68 -3.64 -25.52 -22.24
CA GLU A 68 -2.48 -25.78 -23.11
C GLU A 68 -2.26 -24.54 -23.98
N ILE A 69 -1.16 -23.80 -23.75
CA ILE A 69 -0.87 -22.52 -24.38
C ILE A 69 0.63 -22.43 -24.67
N GLY A 70 0.99 -22.09 -25.89
CA GLY A 70 2.38 -21.91 -26.30
C GLY A 70 3.03 -20.69 -25.61
N GLN A 71 4.32 -20.82 -25.24
CA GLN A 71 5.07 -19.79 -24.52
C GLN A 71 5.02 -18.41 -25.21
N ALA A 72 5.13 -18.38 -26.53
CA ALA A 72 5.09 -17.12 -27.28
C ALA A 72 3.71 -16.42 -27.21
N LYS A 73 2.61 -17.18 -27.13
CA LYS A 73 1.27 -16.63 -26.92
C LYS A 73 1.14 -16.02 -25.54
N VAL A 74 1.59 -16.72 -24.50
CA VAL A 74 1.61 -16.22 -23.12
C VAL A 74 2.39 -14.90 -23.02
N LEU A 75 3.59 -14.85 -23.61
CA LEU A 75 4.40 -13.63 -23.62
C LEU A 75 3.67 -12.46 -24.29
N ARG A 76 3.14 -12.68 -25.50
CA ARG A 76 2.42 -11.62 -26.24
C ARG A 76 1.16 -11.15 -25.50
N HIS A 77 0.41 -12.06 -24.90
CA HIS A 77 -0.76 -11.75 -24.10
C HIS A 77 -0.43 -10.74 -23.00
N TYR A 78 0.54 -11.05 -22.14
CA TYR A 78 0.91 -10.15 -21.04
C TYR A 78 1.61 -8.86 -21.51
N LEU A 79 2.34 -8.89 -22.63
CA LEU A 79 2.90 -7.65 -23.20
C LEU A 79 1.81 -6.71 -23.71
N ARG A 80 0.74 -7.22 -24.33
CA ARG A 80 -0.41 -6.41 -24.75
C ARG A 80 -1.15 -5.84 -23.56
N LEU A 81 -1.47 -6.67 -22.57
CA LEU A 81 -2.10 -6.20 -21.33
C LEU A 81 -1.25 -5.13 -20.61
N SER A 82 0.08 -5.22 -20.68
CA SER A 82 0.96 -4.20 -20.09
C SER A 82 0.85 -2.82 -20.74
N GLN A 83 0.43 -2.75 -22.00
CA GLN A 83 0.16 -1.49 -22.71
C GLN A 83 -1.22 -0.91 -22.39
N GLU A 84 -2.08 -1.68 -21.78
CA GLU A 84 -3.45 -1.33 -21.39
C GLU A 84 -3.54 -0.93 -19.92
N THR A 85 -2.41 -0.67 -19.25
CA THR A 85 -2.35 -0.24 -17.84
C THR A 85 -1.86 1.19 -17.71
N LEU A 86 -2.39 1.91 -16.73
CA LEU A 86 -1.80 3.16 -16.28
C LEU A 86 -0.60 2.84 -15.38
N GLY A 87 0.58 3.29 -15.77
CA GLY A 87 1.81 3.03 -15.03
C GLY A 87 2.38 4.30 -14.41
N SER A 88 2.83 4.24 -13.18
CA SER A 88 3.43 5.37 -12.46
C SER A 88 4.72 5.92 -13.10
N ASP A 89 5.36 5.15 -13.97
CA ASP A 89 6.50 5.62 -14.76
C ASP A 89 6.08 6.48 -15.97
N PHE A 90 4.80 6.43 -16.38
CA PHE A 90 4.27 7.15 -17.54
C PHE A 90 3.37 8.32 -17.15
N ASN A 91 2.71 8.24 -16.01
CA ASN A 91 1.66 9.15 -15.61
C ASN A 91 1.95 9.77 -14.26
N VAL A 92 1.38 10.95 -14.03
CA VAL A 92 1.43 11.62 -12.74
C VAL A 92 0.53 10.87 -11.75
N GLU A 93 1.12 10.37 -10.67
CA GLU A 93 0.42 9.61 -9.65
C GLU A 93 0.24 10.43 -8.37
N ILE A 94 -0.81 11.23 -8.34
CA ILE A 94 -1.16 12.11 -7.22
C ILE A 94 -2.43 11.63 -6.51
N GLY A 95 -3.30 10.93 -7.24
CA GLY A 95 -4.65 10.56 -6.81
C GLY A 95 -4.77 9.24 -6.08
N GLN A 96 -3.72 8.69 -5.51
CA GLN A 96 -3.71 7.44 -4.74
C GLN A 96 -4.03 7.64 -3.26
N GLY A 97 -4.29 8.86 -2.82
CA GLY A 97 -4.44 9.19 -1.41
C GLY A 97 -3.17 8.90 -0.63
N THR A 98 -3.29 8.42 0.58
CA THR A 98 -2.14 8.06 1.44
C THR A 98 -1.25 6.94 0.87
N CYS A 99 -1.63 6.35 -0.26
CA CYS A 99 -0.86 5.32 -0.96
C CYS A 99 -0.08 5.87 -2.15
N THR A 100 -0.08 7.16 -2.38
CA THR A 100 0.68 7.78 -3.48
C THR A 100 2.15 7.39 -3.38
N MET A 101 2.64 6.82 -4.48
CA MET A 101 4.02 6.36 -4.57
C MET A 101 4.86 7.45 -5.20
N LYS A 102 5.94 7.82 -4.51
CA LYS A 102 6.92 8.73 -5.06
C LYS A 102 7.79 8.07 -6.14
N TYR A 103 8.50 8.88 -6.90
CA TYR A 103 9.47 8.38 -7.85
C TYR A 103 10.47 7.42 -7.19
N ILE A 104 10.64 6.27 -7.80
CA ILE A 104 11.62 5.27 -7.38
C ILE A 104 12.87 5.44 -8.24
N PRO A 105 14.01 5.89 -7.67
CA PRO A 105 15.25 6.07 -8.42
C PRO A 105 15.66 4.79 -9.12
N LYS A 106 15.97 4.87 -10.42
CA LYS A 106 16.32 3.68 -11.22
C LYS A 106 17.61 3.00 -10.74
N ILE A 107 18.48 3.72 -10.05
CA ILE A 107 19.66 3.13 -9.38
C ILE A 107 19.25 2.10 -8.33
N ASN A 108 18.13 2.30 -7.61
CA ASN A 108 17.64 1.35 -6.63
C ASN A 108 17.26 0.01 -7.30
N GLU A 109 16.68 0.07 -8.51
CA GLU A 109 16.35 -1.11 -9.30
C GLU A 109 17.60 -1.84 -9.80
N MET A 110 18.63 -1.09 -10.20
CA MET A 110 19.93 -1.68 -10.58
C MET A 110 20.59 -2.40 -9.41
N LEU A 111 20.55 -1.82 -8.22
CA LEU A 111 21.14 -2.42 -7.02
C LEU A 111 20.48 -3.77 -6.70
N ILE A 112 19.16 -3.84 -6.68
CA ILE A 112 18.45 -5.09 -6.34
C ILE A 112 18.59 -6.18 -7.41
N ARG A 113 18.80 -5.78 -8.69
CA ARG A 113 19.03 -6.72 -9.81
C ARG A 113 20.46 -7.25 -9.85
N ASN A 114 21.34 -6.78 -8.96
CA ASN A 114 22.71 -7.28 -8.90
C ASN A 114 22.68 -8.78 -8.56
N PRO A 115 23.37 -9.65 -9.31
CA PRO A 115 23.42 -11.09 -9.04
C PRO A 115 23.87 -11.46 -7.62
N LYS A 116 24.71 -10.63 -6.99
CA LYS A 116 25.14 -10.79 -5.59
C LYS A 116 23.99 -10.64 -4.59
N ILE A 117 22.89 -9.99 -4.99
CA ILE A 117 21.69 -9.82 -4.19
C ILE A 117 20.62 -10.84 -4.60
N MET A 118 20.36 -10.94 -5.92
CA MET A 118 19.29 -11.80 -6.43
C MET A 118 19.50 -13.30 -6.17
N LYS A 119 20.75 -13.74 -6.06
CA LYS A 119 21.10 -15.15 -5.83
C LYS A 119 21.18 -15.51 -4.35
N LEU A 120 20.94 -14.58 -3.43
CA LEU A 120 20.92 -14.88 -2.00
C LEU A 120 19.62 -15.59 -1.62
N HIS A 121 19.74 -16.59 -0.74
CA HIS A 121 18.60 -17.24 -0.12
C HIS A 121 18.53 -16.84 1.37
N PRO A 122 17.37 -16.49 1.91
CA PRO A 122 17.26 -15.98 3.29
C PRO A 122 17.62 -17.02 4.38
N LEU A 123 17.72 -18.30 4.04
CA LEU A 123 18.14 -19.37 4.95
C LEU A 123 19.58 -19.84 4.71
N GLN A 124 20.38 -19.09 3.93
CA GLN A 124 21.82 -19.35 3.86
C GLN A 124 22.49 -19.15 5.22
N PRO A 125 23.63 -19.79 5.47
CA PRO A 125 24.44 -19.49 6.67
C PRO A 125 24.74 -18.00 6.77
N GLU A 126 24.57 -17.42 7.95
CA GLU A 126 24.75 -15.98 8.20
C GLU A 126 26.11 -15.46 7.73
N SER A 127 27.17 -16.29 7.83
CA SER A 127 28.51 -15.96 7.34
C SER A 127 28.57 -15.66 5.83
N THR A 128 27.60 -16.11 5.05
CA THR A 128 27.54 -15.91 3.59
C THR A 128 26.69 -14.73 3.18
N VAL A 129 25.96 -14.10 4.11
CA VAL A 129 25.02 -13.01 3.86
C VAL A 129 25.30 -11.76 4.70
N GLN A 130 26.53 -11.63 5.22
CA GLN A 130 26.93 -10.54 6.12
C GLN A 130 26.61 -9.16 5.56
N GLY A 131 26.89 -8.88 4.30
CA GLY A 131 26.57 -7.58 3.69
C GLY A 131 25.08 -7.27 3.62
N MET A 132 24.21 -8.29 3.46
CA MET A 132 22.76 -8.07 3.49
C MET A 132 22.29 -7.82 4.93
N LEU A 133 22.81 -8.54 5.92
CA LEU A 133 22.50 -8.31 7.33
C LEU A 133 23.00 -6.92 7.78
N GLU A 134 24.15 -6.47 7.30
CA GLU A 134 24.66 -5.11 7.52
C GLU A 134 23.68 -4.06 6.98
N ILE A 135 23.10 -4.26 5.80
CA ILE A 135 22.09 -3.35 5.24
C ILE A 135 20.85 -3.28 6.14
N PHE A 136 20.36 -4.42 6.64
CA PHE A 136 19.25 -4.45 7.59
C PHE A 136 19.58 -3.70 8.88
N TYR A 137 20.75 -3.93 9.44
CA TYR A 137 21.22 -3.27 10.65
C TYR A 137 21.36 -1.76 10.47
N ASN A 138 21.98 -1.33 9.38
CA ASN A 138 22.14 0.09 9.09
C ASN A 138 20.81 0.80 8.79
N LEU A 139 19.85 0.11 8.14
CA LEU A 139 18.50 0.66 7.99
C LEU A 139 17.81 0.80 9.35
N ASP A 140 17.96 -0.17 10.26
CA ASP A 140 17.46 -0.06 11.64
C ASP A 140 18.03 1.20 12.32
N LEU A 141 19.33 1.45 12.25
CA LEU A 141 19.94 2.65 12.80
C LEU A 141 19.37 3.95 12.17
N CYS A 142 19.18 3.97 10.85
CA CYS A 142 18.54 5.11 10.19
C CYS A 142 17.09 5.33 10.68
N MET A 143 16.31 4.27 10.81
CA MET A 143 14.92 4.36 11.26
C MET A 143 14.81 4.78 12.72
N ARG A 144 15.74 4.36 13.58
CA ARG A 144 15.84 4.84 14.98
C ARG A 144 16.07 6.36 15.01
N GLU A 145 17.00 6.87 14.20
CA GLU A 145 17.25 8.31 14.13
C GLU A 145 16.03 9.08 13.61
N ILE A 146 15.39 8.59 12.57
CA ILE A 146 14.21 9.22 11.97
C ILE A 146 13.02 9.28 12.95
N SER A 147 12.81 8.24 13.74
CA SER A 147 11.61 8.10 14.58
C SER A 147 11.82 8.39 16.07
N GLY A 148 13.07 8.34 16.53
CA GLY A 148 13.43 8.33 17.94
C GLY A 148 13.20 6.99 18.65
N MET A 149 12.66 5.96 17.96
CA MET A 149 12.52 4.62 18.52
C MET A 149 13.88 3.95 18.72
N ASP A 150 13.90 2.95 19.59
CA ASP A 150 15.18 2.35 19.99
C ASP A 150 15.52 1.08 19.18
N TYR A 151 14.50 0.37 18.59
CA TYR A 151 14.69 -0.84 17.79
C TYR A 151 13.65 -0.97 16.70
N PHE A 152 14.04 -1.58 15.56
CA PHE A 152 13.13 -1.87 14.46
C PHE A 152 13.13 -3.35 14.06
N SER A 153 11.95 -3.82 13.64
CA SER A 153 11.78 -5.07 12.92
C SER A 153 11.23 -4.79 11.52
N PHE A 154 11.82 -5.41 10.50
CA PHE A 154 11.38 -5.31 9.10
C PHE A 154 10.55 -6.52 8.67
N GLN A 155 10.11 -7.34 9.61
CA GLN A 155 9.35 -8.54 9.33
C GLN A 155 7.95 -8.28 8.77
N PRO A 156 7.16 -7.30 9.28
CA PRO A 156 5.82 -7.08 8.75
C PRO A 156 5.83 -6.78 7.24
N SER A 157 4.91 -7.39 6.50
CA SER A 157 4.82 -7.27 5.04
C SER A 157 4.07 -6.02 4.55
N GLY A 158 3.74 -5.10 5.44
CA GLY A 158 3.05 -3.84 5.16
C GLY A 158 2.33 -3.31 6.39
N GLY A 159 1.60 -2.20 6.24
CA GLY A 159 0.98 -1.48 7.35
C GLY A 159 0.00 -2.32 8.17
N THR A 160 -0.92 -3.03 7.52
CA THR A 160 -1.89 -3.87 8.22
C THR A 160 -1.22 -4.95 9.07
N GLN A 161 -0.15 -5.58 8.57
CA GLN A 161 0.57 -6.58 9.36
C GLN A 161 1.42 -5.93 10.46
N ALA A 162 1.95 -4.72 10.25
CA ALA A 162 2.62 -3.96 11.30
C ALA A 162 1.64 -3.60 12.43
N LEU A 163 0.45 -3.09 12.11
CA LEU A 163 -0.60 -2.82 13.09
C LEU A 163 -1.05 -4.08 13.84
N PHE A 164 -1.19 -5.20 13.14
CA PHE A 164 -1.48 -6.49 13.78
C PHE A 164 -0.36 -6.91 14.76
N ALA A 165 0.90 -6.73 14.37
CA ALA A 165 2.04 -7.00 15.23
C ALA A 165 2.04 -6.07 16.47
N MET A 166 1.78 -4.77 16.29
CA MET A 166 1.70 -3.79 17.38
C MET A 166 0.55 -4.13 18.36
N ALA A 167 -0.64 -4.45 17.86
CA ALA A 167 -1.75 -4.90 18.69
C ALA A 167 -1.42 -6.21 19.43
N SER A 168 -0.61 -7.10 18.81
CA SER A 168 -0.12 -8.32 19.46
C SER A 168 0.90 -8.01 20.56
N ILE A 169 1.78 -7.03 20.36
CA ILE A 169 2.73 -6.55 21.38
C ILE A 169 1.96 -5.97 22.56
N VAL A 170 0.96 -5.11 22.31
CA VAL A 170 0.09 -4.55 23.37
C VAL A 170 -0.57 -5.68 24.18
N ARG A 171 -1.12 -6.70 23.50
CA ARG A 171 -1.72 -7.86 24.16
C ARG A 171 -0.70 -8.57 25.05
N LYS A 172 0.45 -8.92 24.49
CA LYS A 172 1.50 -9.66 25.20
C LYS A 172 2.07 -8.87 26.39
N TYR A 173 2.23 -7.54 26.23
CA TYR A 173 2.69 -6.65 27.28
C TYR A 173 1.76 -6.68 28.49
N HIS A 174 0.45 -6.53 28.30
CA HIS A 174 -0.52 -6.55 29.40
C HIS A 174 -0.70 -7.96 29.99
N GLU A 175 -0.62 -9.01 29.19
CA GLU A 175 -0.62 -10.40 29.68
C GLU A 175 0.55 -10.67 30.64
N GLN A 176 1.76 -10.21 30.29
CA GLN A 176 2.95 -10.37 31.15
C GLN A 176 2.84 -9.62 32.49
N ARG A 177 1.98 -8.61 32.55
CA ARG A 177 1.69 -7.84 33.77
C ARG A 177 0.50 -8.38 34.55
N GLY A 178 -0.13 -9.46 34.09
CA GLY A 178 -1.35 -10.00 34.69
C GLY A 178 -2.61 -9.17 34.44
N GLU A 179 -2.57 -8.24 33.47
CA GLU A 179 -3.65 -7.30 33.16
C GLU A 179 -4.39 -7.66 31.85
N GLY A 180 -4.05 -8.79 31.21
CA GLY A 180 -4.52 -9.15 29.86
C GLY A 180 -6.05 -9.20 29.72
N ASP A 181 -6.77 -9.72 30.72
CA ASP A 181 -8.23 -9.81 30.69
C ASP A 181 -8.90 -8.45 30.98
N GLN A 182 -8.26 -7.63 31.82
CA GLN A 182 -8.79 -6.31 32.21
C GLN A 182 -8.61 -5.29 31.09
N ARG A 183 -7.44 -5.27 30.43
CA ARG A 183 -7.09 -4.31 29.39
C ARG A 183 -7.51 -4.82 28.01
N ASN A 184 -8.76 -4.56 27.67
CA ASN A 184 -9.42 -5.13 26.50
C ASN A 184 -10.00 -4.07 25.53
N GLU A 185 -9.66 -2.78 25.71
CA GLU A 185 -10.12 -1.68 24.87
C GLU A 185 -8.96 -1.00 24.16
N ILE A 186 -9.10 -0.78 22.85
CA ILE A 186 -8.22 0.06 22.03
C ILE A 186 -9.01 1.28 21.56
N ILE A 187 -8.43 2.46 21.74
CA ILE A 187 -8.99 3.72 21.28
C ILE A 187 -8.33 4.10 19.94
N THR A 188 -9.13 4.55 18.98
CA THR A 188 -8.70 5.07 17.69
C THR A 188 -9.58 6.24 17.26
N THR A 189 -9.40 6.77 16.06
CA THR A 189 -10.15 7.91 15.53
C THR A 189 -10.89 7.52 14.24
N ILE A 190 -11.93 8.27 13.87
CA ILE A 190 -12.73 8.00 12.68
C ILE A 190 -11.96 8.25 11.37
N PHE A 191 -10.98 9.13 11.38
CA PHE A 191 -10.11 9.43 10.23
C PHE A 191 -8.89 8.52 10.14
N SER A 192 -8.80 7.54 11.01
CA SER A 192 -7.75 6.50 10.98
C SER A 192 -7.97 5.52 9.85
N HIS A 193 -6.88 4.92 9.37
CA HIS A 193 -6.99 3.83 8.39
C HIS A 193 -7.79 2.65 8.97
N PRO A 194 -8.72 2.04 8.20
CA PRO A 194 -9.60 0.94 8.68
C PRO A 194 -8.85 -0.21 9.35
N SER A 195 -7.62 -0.47 8.94
CA SER A 195 -6.80 -1.54 9.52
C SER A 195 -6.42 -1.31 10.99
N GLN A 196 -6.47 -0.07 11.50
CA GLN A 196 -6.20 0.19 12.92
C GLN A 196 -7.27 -0.47 13.80
N ALA A 197 -8.54 -0.23 13.51
CA ALA A 197 -9.64 -0.87 14.21
C ALA A 197 -9.71 -2.38 13.92
N ALA A 198 -9.59 -2.77 12.65
CA ALA A 198 -9.74 -4.17 12.23
C ALA A 198 -8.67 -5.08 12.85
N THR A 199 -7.40 -4.70 12.86
CA THR A 199 -6.32 -5.53 13.43
C THR A 199 -6.42 -5.65 14.94
N ALA A 200 -6.84 -4.59 15.63
CA ALA A 200 -7.10 -4.63 17.07
C ALA A 200 -8.30 -5.53 17.39
N ALA A 201 -9.39 -5.45 16.61
CA ALA A 201 -10.55 -6.32 16.77
C ALA A 201 -10.22 -7.81 16.57
N VAL A 202 -9.38 -8.13 15.55
CA VAL A 202 -8.89 -9.52 15.32
C VAL A 202 -8.08 -10.03 16.52
N LYS A 203 -7.42 -9.15 17.27
CA LYS A 203 -6.73 -9.49 18.53
C LYS A 203 -7.66 -9.56 19.74
N GLY A 204 -8.97 -9.42 19.56
CA GLY A 204 -9.97 -9.54 20.60
C GLY A 204 -10.20 -8.26 21.42
N TYR A 205 -9.75 -7.12 20.93
CA TYR A 205 -10.01 -5.83 21.57
C TYR A 205 -11.38 -5.27 21.17
N LYS A 206 -12.03 -4.59 22.12
CA LYS A 206 -13.14 -3.69 21.84
C LYS A 206 -12.58 -2.37 21.31
N ILE A 207 -13.20 -1.83 20.28
CA ILE A 207 -12.74 -0.60 19.63
C ILE A 207 -13.61 0.57 20.09
N ILE A 208 -12.94 1.63 20.55
CA ILE A 208 -13.56 2.91 20.83
C ILE A 208 -13.07 3.90 19.77
N THR A 209 -14.00 4.43 18.97
CA THR A 209 -13.68 5.37 17.91
C THR A 209 -14.03 6.79 18.32
N LEU A 210 -13.03 7.67 18.35
CA LEU A 210 -13.21 9.09 18.60
C LEU A 210 -13.64 9.81 17.33
N HIS A 211 -14.65 10.64 17.42
CA HIS A 211 -15.06 11.56 16.37
C HIS A 211 -14.35 12.90 16.55
N PRO A 212 -14.09 13.64 15.46
CA PRO A 212 -13.42 14.93 15.54
C PRO A 212 -14.28 16.00 16.23
N ASP A 213 -13.61 17.04 16.68
CA ASP A 213 -14.23 18.30 17.06
C ASP A 213 -14.62 19.14 15.82
N GLU A 214 -15.10 20.37 16.04
CA GLU A 214 -15.51 21.31 14.99
C GLU A 214 -14.35 21.77 14.07
N ASN A 215 -13.11 21.61 14.51
CA ASN A 215 -11.90 21.98 13.78
C ASN A 215 -11.25 20.80 13.04
N GLY A 216 -11.79 19.59 13.22
CA GLY A 216 -11.27 18.37 12.60
C GLY A 216 -10.19 17.66 13.38
N PHE A 217 -9.92 18.06 14.62
CA PHE A 217 -9.02 17.34 15.52
C PHE A 217 -9.76 16.24 16.27
N PRO A 218 -9.11 15.13 16.61
CA PRO A 218 -9.65 14.20 17.59
C PRO A 218 -10.03 14.96 18.89
N ASP A 219 -11.23 14.70 19.40
CA ASP A 219 -11.76 15.42 20.55
C ASP A 219 -11.10 14.93 21.85
N ILE A 220 -10.33 15.79 22.51
CA ILE A 220 -9.60 15.46 23.73
C ILE A 220 -10.51 15.18 24.94
N GLU A 221 -11.67 15.83 25.03
CA GLU A 221 -12.62 15.58 26.12
C GLU A 221 -13.29 14.21 25.94
N LYS A 222 -13.58 13.81 24.71
CA LYS A 222 -14.02 12.45 24.41
C LYS A 222 -12.95 11.41 24.73
N LEU A 223 -11.67 11.72 24.49
CA LEU A 223 -10.58 10.84 24.90
C LEU A 223 -10.54 10.67 26.42
N LYS A 224 -10.61 11.76 27.19
CA LYS A 224 -10.65 11.72 28.66
C LYS A 224 -11.83 10.89 29.19
N ALA A 225 -12.98 10.98 28.53
CA ALA A 225 -14.16 10.19 28.90
C ALA A 225 -14.03 8.70 28.50
N ALA A 226 -13.27 8.39 27.44
CA ALA A 226 -13.09 7.04 26.93
C ALA A 226 -12.04 6.22 27.70
N VAL A 227 -11.00 6.89 28.25
CA VAL A 227 -9.92 6.18 28.95
C VAL A 227 -10.39 5.63 30.28
N SER A 228 -9.97 4.41 30.57
CA SER A 228 -10.33 3.71 31.82
C SER A 228 -9.26 2.65 32.16
N LYS A 229 -9.46 1.91 33.26
CA LYS A 229 -8.65 0.74 33.61
C LYS A 229 -8.71 -0.37 32.55
N ARG A 230 -9.66 -0.33 31.61
CA ARG A 230 -9.78 -1.28 30.49
C ARG A 230 -8.99 -0.85 29.26
N THR A 231 -8.50 0.37 29.22
CA THR A 231 -7.72 0.88 28.08
C THR A 231 -6.39 0.12 27.97
N ALA A 232 -6.25 -0.67 26.92
CA ALA A 232 -5.00 -1.35 26.57
C ALA A 232 -4.07 -0.44 25.78
N GLY A 233 -4.62 0.39 24.88
CA GLY A 233 -3.81 1.31 24.11
C GLY A 233 -4.61 2.29 23.25
N PHE A 234 -3.86 3.16 22.59
CA PHE A 234 -4.33 4.18 21.66
C PHE A 234 -3.53 4.12 20.37
N VAL A 235 -4.23 4.05 19.24
CA VAL A 235 -3.63 4.07 17.90
C VAL A 235 -4.20 5.21 17.07
N VAL A 236 -3.32 5.98 16.47
CA VAL A 236 -3.69 7.15 15.65
C VAL A 236 -2.64 7.43 14.59
N ALA A 237 -3.06 8.02 13.47
CA ALA A 237 -2.19 8.74 12.55
C ALA A 237 -2.16 10.23 12.93
N ASN A 238 -1.06 10.91 12.67
CA ASN A 238 -0.95 12.35 12.81
C ASN A 238 0.08 12.91 11.80
N PRO A 239 -0.36 13.54 10.68
CA PRO A 239 -1.74 13.90 10.41
C PRO A 239 -2.64 12.69 10.13
N GLU A 240 -3.95 12.88 10.31
CA GLU A 240 -4.96 11.95 9.85
C GLU A 240 -5.25 12.16 8.34
N ASP A 241 -6.15 11.36 7.76
CA ASP A 241 -6.53 11.40 6.34
C ASP A 241 -6.92 12.80 5.81
N THR A 242 -7.36 13.68 6.69
CA THR A 242 -7.66 15.08 6.35
C THR A 242 -6.42 15.93 6.06
N GLY A 243 -5.23 15.44 6.42
CA GLY A 243 -3.97 16.17 6.37
C GLY A 243 -3.80 17.19 7.51
N ILE A 244 -4.70 17.23 8.47
CA ILE A 244 -4.65 18.13 9.63
C ILE A 244 -3.72 17.53 10.69
N PHE A 245 -2.68 18.27 11.06
CA PHE A 245 -1.77 17.85 12.14
C PHE A 245 -2.31 18.29 13.50
N ASN A 246 -2.50 17.36 14.42
CA ASN A 246 -2.92 17.64 15.78
C ASN A 246 -1.72 18.12 16.63
N PRO A 247 -1.64 19.41 16.99
CA PRO A 247 -0.52 19.93 17.79
C PRO A 247 -0.55 19.48 19.25
N LYS A 248 -1.67 18.94 19.72
CA LYS A 248 -1.86 18.47 21.11
C LYS A 248 -1.59 16.98 21.29
N ILE A 249 -0.99 16.32 20.30
CA ILE A 249 -0.81 14.86 20.32
C ILE A 249 -0.09 14.36 21.59
N LYS A 250 0.83 15.14 22.17
CA LYS A 250 1.49 14.82 23.44
C LYS A 250 0.53 14.75 24.63
N GLU A 251 -0.51 15.57 24.63
CA GLU A 251 -1.54 15.52 25.68
C GLU A 251 -2.35 14.22 25.57
N PHE A 252 -2.63 13.78 24.33
CA PHE A 252 -3.32 12.51 24.06
C PHE A 252 -2.51 11.32 24.56
N THR A 253 -1.25 11.23 24.21
CA THR A 253 -0.38 10.13 24.64
C THR A 253 -0.24 10.12 26.17
N LYS A 254 -0.09 11.30 26.78
CA LYS A 254 0.00 11.42 28.24
C LYS A 254 -1.28 10.90 28.93
N ILE A 255 -2.47 11.28 28.48
CA ILE A 255 -3.75 10.83 29.07
C ILE A 255 -3.84 9.29 29.04
N VAL A 256 -3.43 8.67 27.93
CA VAL A 256 -3.46 7.21 27.79
C VAL A 256 -2.40 6.54 28.67
N HIS A 257 -1.20 7.10 28.76
CA HIS A 257 -0.15 6.60 29.67
C HIS A 257 -0.55 6.71 31.15
N ASP A 258 -1.17 7.83 31.54
CA ASP A 258 -1.66 8.01 32.91
C ASP A 258 -2.72 6.94 33.29
N ALA A 259 -3.46 6.42 32.31
CA ALA A 259 -4.37 5.29 32.46
C ALA A 259 -3.67 3.92 32.37
N GLY A 260 -2.38 3.86 32.05
CA GLY A 260 -1.56 2.64 31.91
C GLY A 260 -1.68 1.96 30.54
N GLY A 261 -2.18 2.64 29.52
CA GLY A 261 -2.25 2.16 28.13
C GLY A 261 -0.96 2.40 27.36
N ILE A 262 -0.81 1.71 26.24
CA ILE A 262 0.32 1.83 25.29
C ILE A 262 -0.13 2.69 24.09
N CYS A 263 0.73 3.63 23.68
CA CYS A 263 0.48 4.50 22.54
C CYS A 263 1.27 4.05 21.32
N TYR A 264 0.61 3.82 20.18
CA TYR A 264 1.28 3.44 18.96
C TYR A 264 0.83 4.28 17.77
N TYR A 265 1.83 4.73 17.02
CA TYR A 265 1.71 5.72 15.98
C TYR A 265 1.67 5.07 14.59
N ASP A 266 0.59 5.31 13.88
CA ASP A 266 0.51 5.00 12.47
C ASP A 266 1.22 6.09 11.66
N GLN A 267 2.47 5.83 11.30
CA GLN A 267 3.24 6.62 10.37
C GLN A 267 3.45 5.85 9.05
N ALA A 268 2.45 5.06 8.66
CA ALA A 268 2.48 4.36 7.36
C ALA A 268 2.90 5.31 6.24
N ASN A 269 2.42 6.54 6.32
CA ASN A 269 2.88 7.68 5.53
C ASN A 269 3.56 8.71 6.47
N ALA A 270 4.74 9.13 6.10
CA ALA A 270 5.50 10.17 6.80
C ALA A 270 6.06 11.24 5.84
N ASN A 271 5.44 11.39 4.65
CA ASN A 271 5.94 12.29 3.61
C ASN A 271 6.08 13.75 4.06
N GLY A 272 5.22 14.22 4.95
CA GLY A 272 5.31 15.58 5.52
C GLY A 272 6.10 15.69 6.83
N LEU A 273 6.64 14.59 7.36
CA LEU A 273 7.16 14.51 8.72
C LEU A 273 8.67 14.20 8.81
N LEU A 274 9.26 13.64 7.74
CA LEU A 274 10.67 13.21 7.74
C LEU A 274 11.62 14.35 8.13
N GLY A 275 12.45 14.09 9.13
CA GLY A 275 13.43 15.07 9.63
C GLY A 275 12.82 16.31 10.30
N ILE A 276 11.50 16.33 10.55
CA ILE A 276 10.77 17.43 11.18
C ILE A 276 10.33 17.06 12.60
N THR A 277 9.72 15.88 12.78
CA THR A 277 9.23 15.40 14.08
C THR A 277 9.52 13.91 14.24
N ARG A 278 9.62 13.44 15.50
CA ARG A 278 9.88 12.05 15.82
C ARG A 278 8.79 11.47 16.73
N ALA A 279 8.44 10.21 16.48
CA ALA A 279 7.37 9.51 17.20
C ALA A 279 7.59 9.44 18.71
N LYS A 280 8.81 9.11 19.15
CA LYS A 280 9.15 9.01 20.58
C LYS A 280 8.97 10.34 21.31
N GLU A 281 9.35 11.45 20.68
CA GLU A 281 9.21 12.79 21.25
C GLU A 281 7.75 13.26 21.31
N ALA A 282 6.89 12.68 20.46
CA ALA A 282 5.44 12.88 20.54
C ALA A 282 4.77 12.00 21.61
N GLY A 283 5.54 11.15 22.32
CA GLY A 283 5.07 10.33 23.42
C GLY A 283 4.57 8.94 23.00
N PHE A 284 4.91 8.45 21.80
CA PHE A 284 4.53 7.12 21.38
C PHE A 284 5.55 6.05 21.83
N ASP A 285 5.03 4.87 22.17
CA ASP A 285 5.83 3.71 22.57
C ASP A 285 6.27 2.88 21.36
N MET A 286 5.47 2.94 20.29
CA MET A 286 5.72 2.24 19.02
C MET A 286 5.32 3.11 17.84
N CYS A 287 5.96 2.88 16.69
CA CYS A 287 5.52 3.42 15.40
C CYS A 287 5.78 2.42 14.29
N PHE A 288 5.18 2.65 13.11
CA PHE A 288 5.59 1.93 11.92
C PHE A 288 5.57 2.82 10.69
N PHE A 289 6.42 2.49 9.72
CA PHE A 289 6.49 3.14 8.42
C PHE A 289 6.25 2.13 7.31
N ASN A 290 5.46 2.50 6.30
CA ASN A 290 5.39 1.72 5.08
C ASN A 290 6.54 2.13 4.14
N LEU A 291 7.53 1.25 3.99
CA LEU A 291 8.69 1.53 3.14
C LEU A 291 8.29 1.76 1.68
N HIS A 292 7.16 1.21 1.26
CA HIS A 292 6.59 1.37 -0.08
C HIS A 292 5.81 2.69 -0.29
N LYS A 293 5.71 3.54 0.72
CA LYS A 293 5.16 4.90 0.60
C LYS A 293 6.28 5.93 0.63
N THR A 294 6.68 6.35 1.81
CA THR A 294 7.64 7.42 2.04
C THR A 294 9.06 7.10 1.59
N PHE A 295 9.49 5.83 1.64
CA PHE A 295 10.88 5.43 1.44
C PHE A 295 11.17 4.84 0.05
N ALA A 296 10.41 5.24 -0.96
CA ALA A 296 10.64 4.98 -2.38
C ALA A 296 10.90 3.50 -2.73
N ALA A 297 10.11 2.59 -2.17
CA ALA A 297 10.07 1.21 -2.58
C ALA A 297 8.71 0.88 -3.21
N PRO A 298 8.62 0.01 -4.24
CA PRO A 298 7.36 -0.31 -4.89
C PRO A 298 6.46 -1.15 -4.00
N HIS A 299 5.13 -0.96 -4.14
CA HIS A 299 4.13 -1.82 -3.51
C HIS A 299 3.85 -3.10 -4.33
N MET A 300 4.30 -3.17 -5.57
CA MET A 300 4.15 -4.32 -6.48
C MET A 300 2.70 -4.80 -6.61
N CYS A 301 1.79 -3.91 -6.96
CA CYS A 301 0.35 -4.20 -7.15
C CYS A 301 -0.28 -4.89 -5.94
N GLY A 302 0.03 -4.43 -4.73
CA GLY A 302 -0.43 -5.05 -3.49
C GLY A 302 0.38 -6.29 -3.06
N GLY A 303 1.51 -6.53 -3.72
CA GLY A 303 2.44 -7.62 -3.42
C GLY A 303 3.42 -7.31 -2.29
N PRO A 304 4.65 -7.86 -2.35
CA PRO A 304 5.61 -7.76 -1.26
C PRO A 304 5.96 -6.32 -0.92
N ALA A 305 5.74 -5.95 0.33
CA ALA A 305 6.06 -4.65 0.89
C ALA A 305 6.70 -4.84 2.27
N THR A 306 7.02 -3.78 2.98
CA THR A 306 7.53 -3.85 4.35
C THR A 306 6.92 -2.74 5.19
N GLY A 307 6.38 -3.11 6.35
CA GLY A 307 6.06 -2.20 7.43
C GLY A 307 7.19 -2.23 8.44
N ALA A 308 8.04 -1.20 8.46
CA ALA A 308 9.12 -1.08 9.41
C ALA A 308 8.53 -0.74 10.79
N LEU A 309 8.54 -1.69 11.71
CA LEU A 309 7.96 -1.58 13.04
C LEU A 309 9.02 -1.16 14.05
N GLY A 310 8.86 0.03 14.63
CA GLY A 310 9.73 0.59 15.65
C GLY A 310 9.12 0.54 17.05
N VAL A 311 9.95 0.29 18.07
CA VAL A 311 9.56 0.26 19.48
C VAL A 311 10.56 0.99 20.35
N THR A 312 10.12 1.46 21.54
CA THR A 312 10.99 1.93 22.60
C THR A 312 11.71 0.76 23.30
N GLU A 313 12.77 1.04 24.05
CA GLU A 313 13.55 0.06 24.84
C GLU A 313 12.64 -0.85 25.70
N ALA A 314 11.60 -0.29 26.30
CA ALA A 314 10.66 -1.04 27.13
C ALA A 314 9.91 -2.16 26.40
N LEU A 315 9.79 -2.06 25.09
CA LEU A 315 9.05 -3.02 24.25
C LEU A 315 9.95 -3.88 23.36
N LYS A 316 11.28 -3.73 23.44
CA LYS A 316 12.25 -4.50 22.66
C LYS A 316 11.99 -6.00 22.68
N GLU A 317 11.82 -6.56 23.86
CA GLU A 317 11.68 -7.99 24.08
C GLU A 317 10.40 -8.59 23.47
N TYR A 318 9.46 -7.75 23.01
CA TYR A 318 8.20 -8.15 22.39
C TYR A 318 8.24 -8.15 20.86
N LEU A 319 9.30 -7.60 20.24
CA LEU A 319 9.42 -7.49 18.79
C LEU A 319 9.23 -8.84 18.07
N PRO A 320 8.72 -8.83 16.83
CA PRO A 320 8.80 -10.01 15.98
C PRO A 320 10.25 -10.42 15.73
N VAL A 321 10.51 -11.72 15.72
CA VAL A 321 11.84 -12.29 15.49
C VAL A 321 11.97 -12.93 14.11
N PRO A 322 13.20 -12.92 13.51
CA PRO A 322 14.44 -12.37 14.06
C PRO A 322 14.59 -10.87 13.85
N ILE A 323 15.43 -10.26 14.66
CA ILE A 323 16.04 -8.94 14.42
C ILE A 323 17.53 -9.13 14.12
N VAL A 324 18.15 -8.15 13.46
CA VAL A 324 19.60 -8.19 13.20
C VAL A 324 20.36 -7.51 14.36
N GLU A 325 21.36 -8.20 14.89
CA GLU A 325 22.31 -7.65 15.87
C GLU A 325 23.73 -7.63 15.29
N TYR A 326 24.53 -6.66 15.72
CA TYR A 326 25.98 -6.62 15.48
C TYR A 326 26.71 -6.98 16.78
N LYS A 327 27.43 -8.08 16.76
CA LYS A 327 28.17 -8.59 17.91
C LYS A 327 29.40 -9.37 17.45
N ASP A 328 30.52 -9.19 18.17
CA ASP A 328 31.76 -9.91 17.89
C ASP A 328 32.21 -9.76 16.42
N ASP A 329 32.15 -8.53 15.89
CA ASP A 329 32.47 -8.15 14.50
C ASP A 329 31.67 -8.91 13.43
N LYS A 330 30.46 -9.37 13.77
CA LYS A 330 29.53 -10.07 12.87
C LYS A 330 28.11 -9.58 13.03
N TYR A 331 27.38 -9.62 11.92
CA TYR A 331 25.93 -9.45 11.91
C TYR A 331 25.25 -10.81 12.05
N THR A 332 24.35 -10.93 13.02
CA THR A 332 23.64 -12.17 13.34
C THR A 332 22.15 -11.95 13.44
N LEU A 333 21.38 -13.04 13.25
CA LEU A 333 19.93 -13.04 13.41
C LEU A 333 19.56 -13.49 14.83
N LYS A 334 19.02 -12.59 15.62
CA LYS A 334 18.58 -12.85 16.97
C LYS A 334 17.14 -13.33 17.02
N TYR A 335 16.92 -14.53 17.53
CA TYR A 335 15.60 -15.17 17.69
C TYR A 335 15.13 -15.24 19.13
N ASP A 336 16.01 -15.06 20.10
CA ASP A 336 15.82 -15.30 21.53
C ASP A 336 15.35 -14.08 22.33
N LEU A 337 14.35 -13.36 21.82
CA LEU A 337 13.68 -12.32 22.58
C LEU A 337 12.65 -12.95 23.53
N LYS A 338 12.79 -12.66 24.83
CA LYS A 338 12.08 -13.36 25.93
C LYS A 338 10.55 -13.34 25.80
N HIS A 339 10.00 -12.24 25.35
CA HIS A 339 8.57 -12.01 25.26
C HIS A 339 8.08 -11.79 23.83
N SER A 340 8.91 -12.16 22.83
CA SER A 340 8.57 -11.96 21.43
C SER A 340 7.17 -12.50 21.08
N ILE A 341 6.49 -11.77 20.20
CA ILE A 341 5.25 -12.25 19.58
C ILE A 341 5.50 -13.33 18.52
N GLY A 342 6.77 -13.73 18.31
CA GLY A 342 7.17 -14.72 17.30
C GLY A 342 7.32 -14.15 15.90
N LYS A 343 7.30 -15.02 14.89
CA LYS A 343 7.35 -14.61 13.49
C LYS A 343 5.97 -14.15 13.00
N VAL A 344 5.92 -13.02 12.32
CA VAL A 344 4.69 -12.51 11.69
C VAL A 344 4.63 -12.84 10.20
N ARG A 345 5.76 -13.27 9.61
CA ARG A 345 5.85 -13.79 8.24
C ARG A 345 7.02 -14.76 8.08
N ALA A 346 7.10 -15.40 6.89
CA ALA A 346 8.27 -16.21 6.53
C ALA A 346 9.53 -15.34 6.44
N PHE A 347 10.67 -15.90 6.79
CA PHE A 347 12.00 -15.28 6.78
C PHE A 347 12.10 -14.07 7.74
N HIS A 348 12.87 -13.05 7.38
CA HIS A 348 13.14 -11.88 8.22
C HIS A 348 12.83 -10.53 7.52
N GLY A 349 11.93 -10.56 6.54
CA GLY A 349 11.47 -9.39 5.81
C GLY A 349 11.69 -9.51 4.30
N VAL A 350 11.39 -8.43 3.57
CA VAL A 350 11.62 -8.33 2.12
C VAL A 350 12.92 -7.59 1.88
N ALA A 351 14.02 -8.33 1.70
CA ALA A 351 15.36 -7.78 1.55
C ALA A 351 15.46 -6.72 0.43
N GLN A 352 14.77 -6.94 -0.68
CA GLN A 352 14.75 -5.99 -1.80
C GLN A 352 14.09 -4.64 -1.42
N THR A 353 13.03 -4.65 -0.63
CA THR A 353 12.39 -3.42 -0.13
C THR A 353 13.31 -2.69 0.84
N VAL A 354 13.93 -3.43 1.75
CA VAL A 354 14.91 -2.89 2.72
C VAL A 354 16.07 -2.22 1.99
N LEU A 355 16.66 -2.89 0.99
CA LEU A 355 17.78 -2.33 0.22
C LEU A 355 17.39 -1.06 -0.56
N ARG A 356 16.22 -1.03 -1.22
CA ARG A 356 15.74 0.18 -1.91
C ARG A 356 15.60 1.35 -0.96
N SER A 357 14.95 1.15 0.17
CA SER A 357 14.73 2.20 1.16
C SER A 357 16.03 2.68 1.78
N TYR A 358 16.94 1.76 2.08
CA TYR A 358 18.28 2.12 2.56
C TYR A 358 19.06 2.96 1.54
N ALA A 359 19.07 2.53 0.26
CA ALA A 359 19.73 3.27 -0.81
C ALA A 359 19.11 4.68 -0.98
N TRP A 360 17.79 4.81 -0.91
CA TRP A 360 17.10 6.09 -1.00
C TRP A 360 17.46 7.02 0.16
N ILE A 361 17.43 6.54 1.40
CA ILE A 361 17.85 7.32 2.58
C ILE A 361 19.33 7.77 2.43
N ARG A 362 20.21 6.87 2.02
CA ARG A 362 21.64 7.16 1.84
C ARG A 362 21.90 8.17 0.73
N SER A 363 21.09 8.19 -0.31
CA SER A 363 21.23 9.15 -1.41
C SER A 363 20.81 10.56 -1.03
N LEU A 364 19.90 10.72 -0.07
CA LEU A 364 19.38 12.01 0.36
C LEU A 364 20.17 12.59 1.55
N GLY A 365 20.59 11.73 2.47
CA GLY A 365 21.15 12.21 3.74
C GLY A 365 20.12 12.92 4.63
N PRO A 366 20.52 13.40 5.81
CA PRO A 366 19.60 14.01 6.77
C PRO A 366 18.97 15.32 6.26
N GLU A 367 19.73 16.14 5.55
CA GLU A 367 19.24 17.38 4.96
C GLU A 367 18.21 17.12 3.87
N GLY A 368 18.51 16.17 2.97
CA GLY A 368 17.58 15.78 1.89
C GLY A 368 16.29 15.18 2.42
N LEU A 369 16.32 14.36 3.47
CA LEU A 369 15.11 13.83 4.11
C LEU A 369 14.19 14.94 4.63
N LYS A 370 14.76 15.99 5.22
CA LYS A 370 14.00 17.15 5.67
C LYS A 370 13.47 17.99 4.51
N GLU A 371 14.24 18.10 3.43
CA GLU A 371 13.86 18.85 2.25
C GLU A 371 12.70 18.20 1.50
N VAL A 372 12.72 16.88 1.28
CA VAL A 372 11.62 16.17 0.63
C VAL A 372 10.30 16.33 1.39
N ALA A 373 10.34 16.30 2.72
CA ALA A 373 9.14 16.52 3.53
C ALA A 373 8.57 17.95 3.35
N LYS A 374 9.45 18.97 3.35
CA LYS A 374 9.03 20.35 3.12
C LYS A 374 8.43 20.54 1.73
N ILE A 375 9.04 19.96 0.69
CA ILE A 375 8.55 20.07 -0.69
C ILE A 375 7.19 19.37 -0.82
N ALA A 376 7.02 18.19 -0.24
CA ALA A 376 5.74 17.48 -0.25
C ALA A 376 4.62 18.34 0.36
N VAL A 377 4.88 18.98 1.50
CA VAL A 377 3.91 19.89 2.16
C VAL A 377 3.63 21.13 1.31
N LEU A 378 4.64 21.73 0.67
CA LEU A 378 4.45 22.87 -0.20
C LEU A 378 3.62 22.51 -1.44
N ASN A 379 3.94 21.41 -2.11
CA ASN A 379 3.19 20.89 -3.25
C ASN A 379 1.73 20.64 -2.89
N ASN A 380 1.49 20.00 -1.74
CA ASN A 380 0.14 19.73 -1.28
C ASN A 380 -0.67 21.01 -1.02
N ASN A 381 -0.09 21.99 -0.35
CA ASN A 381 -0.81 23.26 -0.09
C ASN A 381 -1.01 24.09 -1.37
N TYR A 382 -0.10 24.02 -2.34
CA TYR A 382 -0.32 24.60 -3.67
C TYR A 382 -1.56 23.98 -4.33
N MET A 383 -1.66 22.64 -4.36
CA MET A 383 -2.84 21.95 -4.89
C MET A 383 -4.09 22.28 -4.08
N TYR A 384 -4.00 22.28 -2.76
CA TYR A 384 -5.11 22.56 -1.86
C TYR A 384 -5.79 23.87 -2.19
N HIS A 385 -5.01 24.96 -2.33
CA HIS A 385 -5.54 26.26 -2.71
C HIS A 385 -6.17 26.28 -4.12
N ARG A 386 -5.58 25.53 -5.06
CA ARG A 386 -6.09 25.48 -6.43
C ARG A 386 -7.37 24.65 -6.53
N VAL A 387 -7.41 23.47 -5.90
CA VAL A 387 -8.58 22.57 -5.94
C VAL A 387 -9.79 23.18 -5.27
N LEU A 388 -9.63 23.92 -4.17
CA LEU A 388 -10.76 24.60 -3.51
C LEU A 388 -11.38 25.72 -4.37
N ASN A 389 -10.72 26.18 -5.41
CA ASN A 389 -11.28 27.14 -6.38
C ASN A 389 -12.05 26.43 -7.51
N ILE A 390 -12.03 25.12 -7.59
CA ILE A 390 -12.79 24.35 -8.59
C ILE A 390 -14.26 24.32 -8.15
N LYS A 391 -15.16 24.69 -9.05
CA LYS A 391 -16.60 24.68 -8.79
C LYS A 391 -17.07 23.28 -8.37
N GLY A 392 -17.78 23.19 -7.26
CA GLY A 392 -18.30 21.92 -6.72
C GLY A 392 -17.31 21.11 -5.90
N ALA A 393 -16.01 21.46 -5.88
CA ALA A 393 -15.03 20.85 -5.00
C ALA A 393 -15.03 21.48 -3.61
N GLY A 394 -14.76 20.67 -2.59
CA GLY A 394 -14.62 21.13 -1.21
C GLY A 394 -13.68 20.25 -0.40
N ALA A 395 -13.46 20.61 0.85
CA ALA A 395 -12.75 19.78 1.82
C ALA A 395 -13.36 20.01 3.21
N PRO A 396 -13.38 18.98 4.08
CA PRO A 396 -13.80 19.18 5.47
C PRO A 396 -12.79 20.08 6.20
N TYR A 397 -13.28 20.89 7.14
CA TYR A 397 -12.43 21.70 8.02
C TYR A 397 -11.45 22.62 7.27
N VAL A 398 -11.96 23.52 6.47
CA VAL A 398 -11.20 24.33 5.48
C VAL A 398 -10.14 25.27 6.08
N LYS A 399 -10.08 25.46 7.38
CA LYS A 399 -9.12 26.35 8.05
C LYS A 399 -7.72 25.74 8.13
N GLY A 400 -6.70 26.55 7.78
CA GLY A 400 -5.28 26.24 7.95
C GLY A 400 -4.66 25.40 6.84
N HIS A 401 -3.34 25.25 6.93
CA HIS A 401 -2.55 24.40 6.03
C HIS A 401 -2.75 22.91 6.34
N ARG A 402 -2.49 22.09 5.33
CA ARG A 402 -2.43 20.65 5.45
C ARG A 402 -0.98 20.18 5.38
N LEU A 403 -0.67 18.99 5.91
CA LEU A 403 0.63 18.40 5.68
C LEU A 403 0.71 17.79 4.28
N GLU A 404 1.01 16.51 4.14
CA GLU A 404 1.32 15.88 2.86
C GLU A 404 0.11 15.56 1.98
N GLN A 405 -1.11 15.59 2.52
CA GLN A 405 -2.33 15.17 1.81
C GLN A 405 -3.54 16.00 2.19
N VAL A 406 -4.59 15.91 1.37
CA VAL A 406 -5.91 16.47 1.67
C VAL A 406 -6.99 15.48 1.26
N ARG A 407 -7.94 15.24 2.17
CA ARG A 407 -9.20 14.61 1.81
C ARG A 407 -10.18 15.67 1.34
N TYR A 408 -10.53 15.61 0.08
CA TYR A 408 -11.48 16.48 -0.58
C TYR A 408 -12.87 15.82 -0.66
N SER A 409 -13.84 16.58 -1.18
CA SER A 409 -15.20 16.12 -1.39
C SER A 409 -15.81 16.75 -2.64
N TRP A 410 -16.50 15.94 -3.45
CA TRP A 410 -17.37 16.37 -4.54
C TRP A 410 -18.85 16.46 -4.11
N GLU A 411 -19.16 16.53 -2.82
CA GLU A 411 -20.56 16.52 -2.34
C GLU A 411 -21.39 17.61 -3.00
N GLN A 412 -20.87 18.82 -3.18
CA GLN A 412 -21.58 19.90 -3.85
C GLN A 412 -21.78 19.61 -5.34
N LEU A 413 -20.73 19.18 -6.06
CA LEU A 413 -20.83 18.80 -7.47
C LEU A 413 -21.95 17.76 -7.66
N THR A 414 -21.93 16.72 -6.83
CA THR A 414 -22.90 15.61 -6.93
C THR A 414 -24.32 16.11 -6.66
N LYS A 415 -24.54 16.97 -5.67
CA LYS A 415 -25.86 17.55 -5.39
C LYS A 415 -26.39 18.39 -6.56
N GLU A 416 -25.52 19.10 -7.25
CA GLU A 416 -25.90 20.03 -8.32
C GLU A 416 -26.03 19.37 -9.70
N THR A 417 -25.26 18.31 -9.96
CA THR A 417 -25.13 17.71 -11.31
C THR A 417 -25.49 16.22 -11.37
N GLY A 418 -25.54 15.52 -10.24
CA GLY A 418 -25.70 14.09 -10.17
C GLY A 418 -24.44 13.29 -10.53
N ILE A 419 -23.29 13.94 -10.75
CA ILE A 419 -22.01 13.26 -11.02
C ILE A 419 -21.37 12.84 -9.71
N THR A 420 -21.04 11.57 -9.57
CA THR A 420 -20.42 10.99 -8.37
C THR A 420 -18.89 11.05 -8.43
N THR A 421 -18.23 10.79 -7.29
CA THR A 421 -16.77 10.70 -7.25
C THR A 421 -16.23 9.52 -8.08
N GLU A 422 -17.03 8.44 -8.23
CA GLU A 422 -16.71 7.29 -9.09
C GLU A 422 -16.80 7.65 -10.57
N ASP A 423 -17.78 8.46 -10.97
CA ASP A 423 -17.88 8.96 -12.34
C ASP A 423 -16.66 9.85 -12.66
N VAL A 424 -16.24 10.71 -11.71
CA VAL A 424 -15.01 11.51 -11.83
C VAL A 424 -13.78 10.60 -11.97
N GLN A 425 -13.70 9.51 -11.20
CA GLN A 425 -12.60 8.54 -11.29
C GLN A 425 -12.46 7.96 -12.69
N LEU A 426 -13.57 7.52 -13.28
CA LEU A 426 -13.57 6.97 -14.64
C LEU A 426 -13.17 8.02 -15.68
N ARG A 427 -13.63 9.26 -15.51
CA ARG A 427 -13.25 10.36 -16.42
C ARG A 427 -11.79 10.76 -16.29
N MET A 428 -11.19 10.69 -15.08
CA MET A 428 -9.76 10.95 -14.88
C MET A 428 -8.86 10.00 -15.68
N THR A 429 -9.29 8.75 -15.87
CA THR A 429 -8.52 7.80 -16.69
C THR A 429 -8.45 8.20 -18.16
N ASP A 430 -9.40 8.99 -18.67
CA ASP A 430 -9.36 9.54 -20.03
C ASP A 430 -8.29 10.62 -20.23
N PHE A 431 -7.76 11.16 -19.14
CA PHE A 431 -6.61 12.06 -19.13
C PHE A 431 -5.29 11.31 -18.84
N GLY A 432 -5.33 9.99 -18.70
CA GLY A 432 -4.18 9.17 -18.32
C GLY A 432 -3.74 9.37 -16.87
N LEU A 433 -4.62 9.88 -16.02
CA LEU A 433 -4.33 10.20 -14.63
C LEU A 433 -4.99 9.20 -13.70
N HIS A 434 -4.23 8.80 -12.69
CA HIS A 434 -4.75 7.93 -11.64
C HIS A 434 -5.58 8.77 -10.65
N TYR A 435 -6.72 8.23 -10.28
CA TYR A 435 -7.60 8.81 -9.26
C TYR A 435 -8.26 7.67 -8.50
N TRP A 436 -8.19 7.73 -7.19
CA TRP A 436 -8.79 6.73 -6.33
C TRP A 436 -9.67 7.39 -5.27
N THR A 437 -10.84 6.83 -5.10
CA THR A 437 -11.77 7.24 -4.05
C THR A 437 -11.91 6.14 -3.00
N SER A 438 -12.16 6.54 -1.78
CA SER A 438 -12.46 5.64 -0.66
C SER A 438 -13.55 6.28 0.18
N HIS A 439 -14.67 5.59 0.36
CA HIS A 439 -15.79 6.05 1.19
C HIS A 439 -15.53 5.92 2.68
N HIS A 440 -14.36 5.51 3.10
CA HIS A 440 -13.94 5.56 4.48
C HIS A 440 -13.09 6.82 4.74
N PRO A 441 -13.41 7.61 5.77
CA PRO A 441 -14.57 7.48 6.65
C PRO A 441 -15.84 8.03 6.01
N TYR A 442 -16.96 7.41 6.29
CA TYR A 442 -18.28 7.74 5.72
C TYR A 442 -18.79 9.16 6.04
N ILE A 443 -18.17 9.86 6.99
CA ILE A 443 -18.52 11.24 7.35
C ILE A 443 -18.11 12.28 6.31
N VAL A 444 -17.21 11.94 5.39
CA VAL A 444 -16.87 12.75 4.21
C VAL A 444 -17.59 12.16 3.01
N LYS A 445 -18.57 12.87 2.48
CA LYS A 445 -19.35 12.41 1.34
C LYS A 445 -18.62 12.67 0.02
N GLN A 446 -18.80 11.79 -0.96
CA GLN A 446 -18.17 11.89 -2.28
C GLN A 446 -16.66 12.19 -2.18
N PRO A 447 -15.91 11.40 -1.41
CA PRO A 447 -14.56 11.73 -1.05
C PRO A 447 -13.56 11.41 -2.16
N PHE A 448 -12.45 12.15 -2.17
CA PHE A 448 -11.23 11.79 -2.87
C PHE A 448 -10.03 12.35 -2.09
N THR A 449 -8.89 11.73 -2.24
CA THR A 449 -7.69 12.16 -1.53
C THR A 449 -6.56 12.35 -2.51
N LEU A 450 -5.92 13.52 -2.45
CA LEU A 450 -4.72 13.83 -3.23
C LEU A 450 -3.53 13.97 -2.30
N GLU A 451 -2.42 13.41 -2.76
CA GLU A 451 -1.14 13.49 -2.08
C GLU A 451 -0.01 13.70 -3.10
N PRO A 452 0.29 14.94 -3.47
CA PRO A 452 1.47 15.22 -4.25
C PRO A 452 2.72 15.07 -3.37
N THR A 453 3.61 14.19 -3.77
CA THR A 453 4.90 14.03 -3.11
C THR A 453 5.90 15.08 -3.61
N GLU A 454 7.11 15.04 -3.10
CA GLU A 454 8.23 15.86 -3.62
C GLU A 454 8.64 15.51 -5.06
N SER A 455 8.17 14.38 -5.58
CA SER A 455 8.57 13.88 -6.90
C SER A 455 7.98 14.67 -8.06
N TYR A 456 6.92 15.44 -7.81
CA TYR A 456 6.15 16.11 -8.86
C TYR A 456 6.54 17.56 -8.99
N SER A 457 6.76 17.98 -10.24
CA SER A 457 7.00 19.38 -10.60
C SER A 457 5.70 20.19 -10.55
N LYS A 458 5.84 21.52 -10.49
CA LYS A 458 4.67 22.41 -10.63
C LYS A 458 3.87 22.12 -11.90
N GLN A 459 4.52 21.75 -12.98
CA GLN A 459 3.85 21.41 -14.24
C GLN A 459 2.96 20.17 -14.09
N ASP A 460 3.44 19.14 -13.40
CA ASP A 460 2.67 17.91 -13.13
C ASP A 460 1.45 18.24 -12.25
N LEU A 461 1.64 19.07 -11.22
CA LEU A 461 0.55 19.53 -10.36
C LEU A 461 -0.51 20.31 -11.15
N ASP A 462 -0.08 21.24 -12.01
CA ASP A 462 -0.97 22.04 -12.87
C ASP A 462 -1.73 21.17 -13.87
N GLU A 463 -1.11 20.14 -14.43
CA GLU A 463 -1.74 19.17 -15.32
C GLU A 463 -2.87 18.43 -14.61
N TYR A 464 -2.59 17.90 -13.43
CA TYR A 464 -3.58 17.17 -12.62
C TYR A 464 -4.77 18.07 -12.24
N ILE A 465 -4.48 19.27 -11.76
CA ILE A 465 -5.51 20.27 -11.40
C ILE A 465 -6.36 20.64 -12.63
N SER A 466 -5.73 20.80 -13.79
CA SER A 466 -6.45 21.17 -15.03
C SER A 466 -7.40 20.07 -15.49
N ALA A 467 -7.07 18.79 -15.26
CA ALA A 467 -8.01 17.69 -15.50
C ALA A 467 -9.22 17.78 -14.57
N LEU A 468 -9.03 18.04 -13.28
CA LEU A 468 -10.14 18.23 -12.34
C LEU A 468 -10.99 19.46 -12.69
N GLU A 469 -10.38 20.60 -13.09
CA GLU A 469 -11.08 21.79 -13.58
C GLU A 469 -11.93 21.47 -14.81
N GLN A 470 -11.39 20.70 -15.77
CA GLN A 470 -12.10 20.30 -16.97
C GLN A 470 -13.29 19.37 -16.65
N ILE A 471 -13.09 18.39 -15.78
CA ILE A 471 -14.16 17.45 -15.36
C ILE A 471 -15.27 18.22 -14.63
N SER A 472 -14.92 19.13 -13.73
CA SER A 472 -15.92 19.97 -13.08
C SER A 472 -16.73 20.78 -14.11
N LYS A 473 -16.06 21.39 -15.09
CA LYS A 473 -16.74 22.11 -16.18
C LYS A 473 -17.68 21.20 -16.96
N GLU A 474 -17.22 20.04 -17.38
CA GLU A 474 -18.02 19.04 -18.08
C GLU A 474 -19.25 18.59 -17.27
N ALA A 475 -19.10 18.42 -15.95
CA ALA A 475 -20.19 18.05 -15.06
C ALA A 475 -21.36 19.05 -15.09
N TYR A 476 -21.06 20.35 -15.19
CA TYR A 476 -22.06 21.40 -15.24
C TYR A 476 -22.60 21.67 -16.65
N GLU A 477 -21.78 21.50 -17.69
CA GLU A 477 -22.14 21.84 -19.07
C GLU A 477 -22.68 20.65 -19.87
N ASN A 478 -22.11 19.46 -19.69
CA ASN A 478 -22.46 18.22 -20.41
C ASN A 478 -22.13 16.98 -19.58
N PRO A 479 -22.94 16.66 -18.56
CA PRO A 479 -22.67 15.55 -17.64
C PRO A 479 -22.60 14.16 -18.31
N ASP A 480 -23.20 13.99 -19.49
CA ASP A 480 -23.20 12.71 -20.20
C ASP A 480 -21.79 12.29 -20.66
N ILE A 481 -20.88 13.24 -20.92
CA ILE A 481 -19.47 12.92 -21.19
C ILE A 481 -18.86 12.16 -20.02
N ILE A 482 -19.16 12.56 -18.78
CA ILE A 482 -18.59 11.92 -17.59
C ILE A 482 -19.30 10.61 -17.30
N LYS A 483 -20.64 10.56 -17.39
CA LYS A 483 -21.42 9.34 -17.13
C LYS A 483 -21.06 8.19 -18.07
N ASN A 484 -20.68 8.51 -19.30
CA ASN A 484 -20.29 7.53 -20.31
C ASN A 484 -18.76 7.29 -20.37
N ALA A 485 -18.00 7.88 -19.47
CA ALA A 485 -16.56 7.61 -19.36
C ALA A 485 -16.30 6.16 -18.90
N PRO A 486 -15.15 5.58 -19.24
CA PRO A 486 -14.02 6.16 -19.98
C PRO A 486 -14.18 6.08 -21.52
N HIS A 487 -13.62 7.07 -22.23
CA HIS A 487 -13.64 7.13 -23.70
C HIS A 487 -12.29 6.74 -24.32
N ASN A 488 -11.19 7.16 -23.70
CA ASN A 488 -9.82 7.03 -24.20
C ASN A 488 -9.03 5.91 -23.51
N SER A 489 -9.61 5.27 -22.51
CA SER A 489 -9.01 4.16 -21.77
C SER A 489 -9.53 2.81 -22.27
N THR A 490 -8.80 1.75 -21.95
CA THR A 490 -9.17 0.36 -22.24
C THR A 490 -10.23 -0.16 -21.25
N ILE A 491 -10.24 0.35 -20.02
CA ILE A 491 -11.19 -0.08 -19.00
C ILE A 491 -12.62 0.34 -19.37
N HIS A 492 -13.58 -0.41 -18.85
CA HIS A 492 -15.02 -0.17 -19.02
C HIS A 492 -15.68 -0.03 -17.65
N LYS A 493 -16.79 0.71 -17.62
CA LYS A 493 -17.65 0.72 -16.45
C LYS A 493 -18.25 -0.67 -16.27
N MET A 494 -18.08 -1.27 -15.09
CA MET A 494 -18.69 -2.56 -14.76
C MET A 494 -20.10 -2.36 -14.22
N ASP A 495 -20.97 -3.30 -14.51
CA ASP A 495 -22.26 -3.42 -13.81
C ASP A 495 -21.98 -4.00 -12.41
N GLU A 496 -21.88 -3.12 -11.43
CA GLU A 496 -21.43 -3.49 -10.09
C GLU A 496 -22.42 -4.42 -9.37
N GLY A 497 -23.73 -4.23 -9.55
CA GLY A 497 -24.74 -5.01 -8.85
C GLY A 497 -24.68 -6.49 -9.19
N ASP A 498 -24.81 -6.85 -10.46
CA ASP A 498 -24.81 -8.25 -10.90
C ASP A 498 -23.43 -8.91 -10.76
N PHE A 499 -22.37 -8.14 -10.95
CA PHE A 499 -20.99 -8.64 -10.87
C PHE A 499 -20.57 -8.91 -9.42
N LEU A 500 -20.83 -7.99 -8.49
CA LEU A 500 -20.43 -8.13 -7.08
C LEU A 500 -21.30 -9.16 -6.34
N ASP A 501 -22.59 -9.21 -6.65
CA ASP A 501 -23.53 -10.11 -6.00
C ASP A 501 -23.38 -11.57 -6.47
N ASN A 502 -22.71 -11.80 -7.61
CA ASN A 502 -22.48 -13.11 -8.17
C ASN A 502 -20.97 -13.45 -8.28
N PRO A 503 -20.28 -13.78 -7.17
CA PRO A 503 -18.83 -14.09 -7.19
C PRO A 503 -18.45 -15.21 -8.16
N GLN A 504 -19.38 -16.09 -8.52
CA GLN A 504 -19.14 -17.16 -9.49
C GLN A 504 -18.97 -16.62 -10.92
N LYS A 505 -19.51 -15.43 -11.25
CA LYS A 505 -19.38 -14.83 -12.58
C LYS A 505 -17.96 -14.38 -12.89
N TRP A 506 -17.21 -13.95 -11.89
CA TRP A 506 -15.84 -13.49 -12.04
C TRP A 506 -14.77 -14.45 -11.50
N CYS A 507 -15.17 -15.66 -11.12
CA CYS A 507 -14.20 -16.67 -10.77
C CYS A 507 -13.38 -17.10 -12.00
N ILE A 508 -12.07 -16.86 -11.96
CA ILE A 508 -11.13 -17.01 -13.07
C ILE A 508 -10.29 -18.29 -12.99
N THR A 509 -10.73 -19.33 -12.31
CA THR A 509 -10.05 -20.62 -12.36
C THR A 509 -10.37 -21.35 -13.67
N TRP A 510 -9.42 -22.12 -14.19
CA TRP A 510 -9.63 -22.95 -15.37
C TRP A 510 -10.87 -23.84 -15.27
N ARG A 511 -11.13 -24.42 -14.10
CA ARG A 511 -12.33 -25.23 -13.85
C ARG A 511 -13.61 -24.42 -13.99
N SER A 512 -13.65 -23.22 -13.43
CA SER A 512 -14.81 -22.31 -13.55
C SER A 512 -15.01 -21.87 -15.00
N TYR A 513 -13.94 -21.55 -15.71
CA TYR A 513 -14.00 -21.22 -17.13
C TYR A 513 -14.63 -22.36 -17.95
N LEU A 514 -14.16 -23.58 -17.80
CA LEU A 514 -14.70 -24.76 -18.51
C LEU A 514 -16.18 -25.02 -18.18
N LYS A 515 -16.60 -24.78 -16.93
CA LYS A 515 -18.00 -24.90 -16.54
C LYS A 515 -18.87 -23.88 -17.27
N LYS A 516 -18.48 -22.60 -17.27
CA LYS A 516 -19.19 -21.51 -17.94
C LYS A 516 -19.22 -21.70 -19.46
N ALA A 517 -18.11 -22.11 -20.07
CA ALA A 517 -18.05 -22.37 -21.51
C ALA A 517 -19.02 -23.48 -21.96
N LYS A 518 -19.23 -24.50 -21.12
CA LYS A 518 -20.21 -25.56 -21.39
C LYS A 518 -21.66 -25.05 -21.26
N GLU A 519 -21.94 -24.21 -20.27
CA GLU A 519 -23.25 -23.60 -20.07
C GLU A 519 -23.65 -22.71 -21.25
N HIS A 520 -22.72 -21.96 -21.84
CA HIS A 520 -22.93 -21.13 -23.02
C HIS A 520 -23.06 -21.90 -24.33
N GLN A 521 -22.54 -23.12 -24.44
CA GLN A 521 -22.70 -23.98 -25.61
C GLN A 521 -24.03 -24.76 -25.61
N SER A 522 -24.73 -24.78 -24.47
CA SER A 522 -26.04 -25.46 -24.32
C SER A 522 -27.25 -24.54 -24.45
N VAL A 523 -27.02 -23.25 -24.78
CA VAL A 523 -28.02 -22.25 -25.15
C VAL A 523 -27.92 -21.94 -26.65
#